data_892475dd0db230538ecdb7778bff3877
#
_entry.id   892475dd0db230538ecdb7778bff3877
#
_cell.length_a   1.000
_cell.length_b   1.000
_cell.length_c   1.000
_cell.angle_alpha   90.00
_cell.angle_beta   90.00
_cell.angle_gamma   90.00
#
_symmetry.space_group_name_H-M   'P 1'
#
loop_
_entity.id
_entity.type
_entity.pdbx_description
1 polymer ?
#
loop_
_entity_poly.entity_id
_entity_poly.type
_entity_poly.pdbx_seq_one_letter_code
_entity_poly.pdbx_strand_id
1 'polypeptide(L)'
;HSRPVSFKDSCGGSENQFRLLLKYLPDESFKDVNLILNNASHDLIEKDKINVLWMHHFVNQKEAENLGSKDFVDKLDWIVFNSNWNFEKHVYQFKVPETKSIVIRNAIEKINFEEKNKNKISLIYHTTPWRGLVHLLKVFKNLNLENVELNVCSSTIIYGKKFDDIVGKKYKSIFDECKNTKNVNYYGYLENKKIIDLLKKMHIFAHPSIWPETSCISAIESMAAGCEVVSTNLGALYETCSPFGTFVNFDRNFDNLEKRYSKALAYSIKNFWSDENQNKLKLQRETINSTYSW
;
A
#
# COMPACT_ATOMS: atom_id res chain seq x y z
N HIS A 1 -22.34 10.55 14.14
CA HIS A 1 -21.05 10.10 13.58
C HIS A 1 -20.44 9.06 14.52
N SER A 2 -20.61 7.78 14.21
CA SER A 2 -19.80 6.72 14.80
C SER A 2 -18.37 6.85 14.21
N ARG A 3 -17.62 7.84 14.66
CA ARG A 3 -16.18 7.91 14.35
C ARG A 3 -15.55 6.66 14.94
N PRO A 4 -14.86 5.83 14.14
CA PRO A 4 -14.12 4.70 14.70
C PRO A 4 -13.24 5.21 15.84
N VAL A 5 -13.42 4.58 16.99
CA VAL A 5 -12.84 4.99 18.27
C VAL A 5 -11.34 4.78 18.25
N SER A 6 -10.50 5.38 17.57
CA SER A 6 -9.05 5.45 17.79
C SER A 6 -8.16 5.85 16.62
N PHE A 7 -8.65 6.68 15.70
CA PHE A 7 -7.74 7.26 14.68
C PHE A 7 -6.72 8.25 15.22
N LYS A 8 -6.72 8.56 16.52
CA LYS A 8 -5.78 9.56 17.08
C LYS A 8 -4.32 9.14 16.94
N ASP A 9 -4.05 7.84 16.95
CA ASP A 9 -2.68 7.31 17.02
C ASP A 9 -2.26 6.49 15.78
N SER A 10 -3.20 6.05 14.93
CA SER A 10 -2.90 5.27 13.72
C SER A 10 -2.87 6.14 12.47
N CYS A 11 -1.85 5.92 11.64
CA CYS A 11 -1.64 6.61 10.36
C CYS A 11 -1.52 5.63 9.19
N GLY A 12 -2.17 4.46 9.29
CA GLY A 12 -2.21 3.47 8.22
C GLY A 12 -2.91 3.95 6.95
N GLY A 13 -2.86 3.15 5.91
CA GLY A 13 -3.43 3.50 4.60
C GLY A 13 -4.93 3.78 4.66
N SER A 14 -5.69 2.93 5.36
CA SER A 14 -7.15 3.07 5.49
C SER A 14 -7.54 4.35 6.24
N GLU A 15 -6.84 4.65 7.32
CA GLU A 15 -7.06 5.86 8.11
C GLU A 15 -6.75 7.12 7.30
N ASN A 16 -5.71 7.06 6.48
CA ASN A 16 -5.37 8.16 5.59
C ASN A 16 -6.45 8.38 4.52
N GLN A 17 -6.96 7.30 3.91
CA GLN A 17 -8.08 7.38 2.96
C GLN A 17 -9.33 7.99 3.61
N PHE A 18 -9.64 7.60 4.85
CA PHE A 18 -10.78 8.16 5.57
C PHE A 18 -10.60 9.66 5.87
N ARG A 19 -9.38 10.10 6.26
CA ARG A 19 -9.09 11.53 6.45
C ARG A 19 -9.24 12.33 5.16
N LEU A 20 -8.78 11.78 4.04
CA LEU A 20 -8.94 12.41 2.73
C LEU A 20 -10.42 12.46 2.32
N LEU A 21 -11.19 11.41 2.56
CA LEU A 21 -12.63 11.41 2.33
C LEU A 21 -13.33 12.56 3.08
N LEU A 22 -13.02 12.72 4.38
CA LEU A 22 -13.55 13.83 5.19
C LEU A 22 -13.05 15.21 4.77
N LYS A 23 -11.90 15.29 4.11
CA LYS A 23 -11.36 16.55 3.56
C LYS A 23 -12.12 17.01 2.31
N TYR A 24 -12.51 16.05 1.46
CA TYR A 24 -13.09 16.33 0.15
C TYR A 24 -14.61 16.29 0.12
N LEU A 25 -15.26 15.60 1.06
CA LEU A 25 -16.72 15.56 1.18
C LEU A 25 -17.21 16.40 2.36
N PRO A 26 -18.23 17.24 2.18
CA PRO A 26 -18.82 18.02 3.26
C PRO A 26 -19.53 17.11 4.28
N ASP A 27 -19.64 17.57 5.53
CA ASP A 27 -20.27 16.80 6.64
C ASP A 27 -21.72 16.39 6.34
N GLU A 28 -22.44 17.19 5.56
CA GLU A 28 -23.82 16.90 5.12
C GLU A 28 -23.91 15.60 4.30
N SER A 29 -22.85 15.21 3.60
CA SER A 29 -22.81 13.95 2.83
C SER A 29 -22.95 12.71 3.73
N PHE A 30 -22.69 12.86 5.02
CA PHE A 30 -22.73 11.75 6.01
C PHE A 30 -23.94 11.82 6.93
N LYS A 31 -24.90 12.76 6.70
CA LYS A 31 -26.04 12.97 7.58
C LYS A 31 -26.86 11.68 7.77
N ASP A 32 -27.16 11.01 6.66
CA ASP A 32 -28.00 9.82 6.62
C ASP A 32 -27.16 8.53 6.34
N VAL A 33 -25.83 8.64 6.37
CA VAL A 33 -24.90 7.54 6.10
C VAL A 33 -24.12 7.20 7.36
N ASN A 34 -24.10 5.92 7.70
CA ASN A 34 -23.21 5.32 8.68
C ASN A 34 -22.05 4.66 7.92
N LEU A 35 -20.90 5.33 7.86
CA LEU A 35 -19.69 4.79 7.21
C LEU A 35 -18.88 3.99 8.22
N ILE A 36 -18.80 2.69 8.03
CA ILE A 36 -18.05 1.74 8.84
C ILE A 36 -16.74 1.42 8.13
N LEU A 37 -15.61 1.71 8.77
CA LEU A 37 -14.30 1.45 8.19
C LEU A 37 -13.71 0.15 8.71
N ASN A 38 -13.43 -0.79 7.79
CA ASN A 38 -12.68 -2.04 8.02
C ASN A 38 -13.23 -3.04 9.06
N ASN A 39 -14.24 -2.71 9.80
CA ASN A 39 -14.69 -3.53 10.92
C ASN A 39 -16.13 -4.01 10.71
N ALA A 40 -16.27 -5.25 10.26
CA ALA A 40 -17.57 -5.90 10.10
C ALA A 40 -18.11 -6.33 11.47
N SER A 41 -18.68 -5.39 12.25
CA SER A 41 -19.19 -5.63 13.59
C SER A 41 -20.64 -5.19 13.76
N HIS A 42 -21.46 -6.02 14.42
CA HIS A 42 -22.89 -5.76 14.62
C HIS A 42 -23.18 -4.51 15.46
N ASP A 43 -22.29 -4.18 16.39
CA ASP A 43 -22.40 -3.01 17.26
C ASP A 43 -22.18 -1.67 16.54
N LEU A 44 -21.69 -1.72 15.30
CA LEU A 44 -21.47 -0.56 14.45
C LEU A 44 -22.65 -0.28 13.50
N ILE A 45 -23.67 -1.11 13.46
CA ILE A 45 -24.86 -0.91 12.61
C ILE A 45 -25.79 0.12 13.25
N GLU A 46 -26.18 1.12 12.49
CA GLU A 46 -27.19 2.13 12.86
C GLU A 46 -28.51 1.88 12.11
N LYS A 47 -29.64 1.71 12.84
CA LYS A 47 -30.92 1.29 12.24
C LYS A 47 -31.53 2.30 11.28
N ASP A 48 -31.34 3.59 11.55
CA ASP A 48 -32.00 4.68 10.82
C ASP A 48 -31.08 5.33 9.77
N LYS A 49 -30.00 4.62 9.41
CA LYS A 49 -29.01 5.12 8.43
C LYS A 49 -28.69 4.11 7.35
N ILE A 50 -28.20 4.60 6.24
CA ILE A 50 -27.59 3.80 5.18
C ILE A 50 -26.24 3.28 5.71
N ASN A 51 -26.15 1.99 5.97
CA ASN A 51 -24.94 1.35 6.49
C ASN A 51 -24.00 0.97 5.35
N VAL A 52 -22.87 1.65 5.26
CA VAL A 52 -21.83 1.43 4.24
C VAL A 52 -20.58 0.89 4.92
N LEU A 53 -20.19 -0.33 4.61
CA LEU A 53 -18.92 -0.91 5.06
C LEU A 53 -17.83 -0.65 4.01
N TRP A 54 -16.82 0.15 4.36
CA TRP A 54 -15.65 0.38 3.51
C TRP A 54 -14.51 -0.55 3.92
N MET A 55 -14.31 -1.62 3.13
CA MET A 55 -13.44 -2.75 3.46
C MET A 55 -12.11 -2.67 2.71
N HIS A 56 -11.04 -2.37 3.46
CA HIS A 56 -9.66 -2.42 2.97
C HIS A 56 -8.91 -3.68 3.44
N HIS A 57 -9.45 -4.41 4.41
CA HIS A 57 -8.84 -5.61 4.95
C HIS A 57 -8.98 -6.79 3.98
N PHE A 58 -8.03 -7.71 4.07
CA PHE A 58 -8.09 -8.98 3.35
C PHE A 58 -8.95 -9.99 4.13
N VAL A 59 -9.50 -10.99 3.46
CA VAL A 59 -10.44 -11.98 4.02
C VAL A 59 -9.93 -12.78 5.23
N ASN A 60 -8.61 -12.86 5.44
CA ASN A 60 -8.02 -13.57 6.58
C ASN A 60 -7.86 -12.70 7.84
N GLN A 61 -8.32 -11.46 7.81
CA GLN A 61 -8.29 -10.57 8.97
C GLN A 61 -9.60 -10.72 9.76
N LYS A 62 -9.46 -10.77 11.08
CA LYS A 62 -10.59 -11.02 12.01
C LYS A 62 -11.75 -10.04 11.82
N GLU A 63 -11.42 -8.80 11.50
CA GLU A 63 -12.39 -7.73 11.28
C GLU A 63 -13.31 -7.96 10.07
N ALA A 64 -12.95 -8.90 9.16
CA ALA A 64 -13.77 -9.25 8.00
C ALA A 64 -14.68 -10.48 8.24
N GLU A 65 -14.51 -11.23 9.33
CA GLU A 65 -15.15 -12.53 9.53
C GLU A 65 -16.68 -12.48 9.47
N ASN A 66 -17.30 -11.42 10.02
CA ASN A 66 -18.75 -11.29 10.02
C ASN A 66 -19.37 -11.08 8.62
N LEU A 67 -18.55 -10.81 7.59
CA LEU A 67 -19.04 -10.84 6.21
C LEU A 67 -19.47 -12.25 5.75
N GLY A 68 -19.07 -13.30 6.48
CA GLY A 68 -19.60 -14.65 6.30
C GLY A 68 -20.98 -14.87 6.94
N SER A 69 -21.49 -13.92 7.72
CA SER A 69 -22.82 -14.01 8.36
C SER A 69 -23.86 -13.29 7.52
N LYS A 70 -24.86 -14.05 7.05
CA LYS A 70 -26.00 -13.47 6.30
C LYS A 70 -26.73 -12.41 7.14
N ASP A 71 -26.96 -12.66 8.42
CA ASP A 71 -27.62 -11.71 9.34
C ASP A 71 -26.88 -10.37 9.45
N PHE A 72 -25.55 -10.38 9.38
CA PHE A 72 -24.76 -9.14 9.34
C PHE A 72 -24.86 -8.45 7.98
N VAL A 73 -24.64 -9.20 6.89
CA VAL A 73 -24.64 -8.66 5.53
C VAL A 73 -26.02 -8.10 5.13
N ASP A 74 -27.11 -8.68 5.62
CA ASP A 74 -28.46 -8.19 5.37
C ASP A 74 -28.69 -6.78 5.97
N LYS A 75 -27.97 -6.41 7.03
CA LYS A 75 -28.03 -5.09 7.69
C LYS A 75 -27.16 -4.02 7.02
N LEU A 76 -26.29 -4.41 6.09
CA LEU A 76 -25.55 -3.47 5.28
C LEU A 76 -26.34 -3.10 4.03
N ASP A 77 -26.29 -1.83 3.65
CA ASP A 77 -26.81 -1.36 2.35
C ASP A 77 -25.75 -1.51 1.28
N TRP A 78 -24.51 -1.15 1.58
CA TRP A 78 -23.38 -1.25 0.65
C TRP A 78 -22.12 -1.76 1.31
N ILE A 79 -21.32 -2.51 0.51
CA ILE A 79 -19.96 -2.91 0.84
C ILE A 79 -19.03 -2.37 -0.23
N VAL A 80 -18.12 -1.49 0.16
CA VAL A 80 -17.16 -0.84 -0.73
C VAL A 80 -15.81 -1.52 -0.59
N PHE A 81 -15.27 -2.04 -1.69
CA PHE A 81 -13.94 -2.63 -1.75
C PHE A 81 -12.96 -1.71 -2.47
N ASN A 82 -11.68 -1.78 -2.12
CA ASN A 82 -10.63 -0.92 -2.67
C ASN A 82 -9.93 -1.48 -3.93
N SER A 83 -10.31 -2.67 -4.38
CA SER A 83 -9.85 -3.28 -5.64
C SER A 83 -10.80 -4.41 -6.06
N ASN A 84 -10.78 -4.78 -7.35
CA ASN A 84 -11.50 -5.96 -7.85
C ASN A 84 -10.96 -7.24 -7.22
N TRP A 85 -9.64 -7.33 -7.05
CA TRP A 85 -9.02 -8.47 -6.39
C TRP A 85 -9.57 -8.68 -4.97
N ASN A 86 -9.67 -7.60 -4.16
CA ASN A 86 -10.19 -7.68 -2.79
C ASN A 86 -11.68 -8.07 -2.79
N PHE A 87 -12.47 -7.47 -3.68
CA PHE A 87 -13.89 -7.83 -3.88
C PHE A 87 -14.05 -9.32 -4.22
N GLU A 88 -13.35 -9.82 -5.24
CA GLU A 88 -13.44 -11.23 -5.67
C GLU A 88 -13.08 -12.20 -4.54
N LYS A 89 -12.06 -11.87 -3.71
CA LYS A 89 -11.69 -12.70 -2.54
C LYS A 89 -12.79 -12.76 -1.50
N HIS A 90 -13.49 -11.66 -1.24
CA HIS A 90 -14.62 -11.63 -0.31
C HIS A 90 -15.85 -12.35 -0.86
N VAL A 91 -16.15 -12.21 -2.15
CA VAL A 91 -17.20 -12.98 -2.82
C VAL A 91 -16.89 -14.48 -2.73
N TYR A 92 -15.67 -14.88 -3.04
CA TYR A 92 -15.26 -16.29 -2.99
C TYR A 92 -15.34 -16.86 -1.56
N GLN A 93 -14.77 -16.17 -0.59
CA GLN A 93 -14.63 -16.65 0.80
C GLN A 93 -15.94 -16.57 1.59
N PHE A 94 -16.65 -15.46 1.51
CA PHE A 94 -17.78 -15.14 2.37
C PHE A 94 -19.13 -15.14 1.64
N LYS A 95 -19.13 -15.34 0.32
CA LYS A 95 -20.35 -15.28 -0.51
C LYS A 95 -21.05 -13.91 -0.40
N VAL A 96 -20.26 -12.85 -0.27
CA VAL A 96 -20.80 -11.49 -0.23
C VAL A 96 -21.62 -11.22 -1.50
N PRO A 97 -22.85 -10.66 -1.39
CA PRO A 97 -23.69 -10.44 -2.56
C PRO A 97 -23.15 -9.32 -3.45
N GLU A 98 -22.98 -9.63 -4.73
CA GLU A 98 -22.50 -8.65 -5.72
C GLU A 98 -23.44 -7.44 -5.85
N THR A 99 -24.75 -7.65 -5.63
CA THR A 99 -25.78 -6.60 -5.70
C THR A 99 -25.63 -5.52 -4.61
N LYS A 100 -24.92 -5.81 -3.53
CA LYS A 100 -24.61 -4.86 -2.45
C LYS A 100 -23.15 -4.39 -2.48
N SER A 101 -22.37 -4.80 -3.47
CA SER A 101 -20.94 -4.58 -3.51
C SER A 101 -20.55 -3.62 -4.63
N ILE A 102 -19.60 -2.75 -4.34
CA ILE A 102 -19.01 -1.83 -5.31
C ILE A 102 -17.50 -1.72 -5.09
N VAL A 103 -16.76 -1.55 -6.17
CA VAL A 103 -15.32 -1.28 -6.10
C VAL A 103 -15.09 0.22 -6.30
N ILE A 104 -14.54 0.87 -5.26
CA ILE A 104 -14.06 2.26 -5.31
C ILE A 104 -12.59 2.22 -4.92
N ARG A 105 -11.71 2.48 -5.89
CA ARG A 105 -10.27 2.43 -5.68
C ARG A 105 -9.81 3.50 -4.70
N ASN A 106 -8.71 3.20 -3.98
CA ASN A 106 -8.04 4.21 -3.18
C ASN A 106 -7.56 5.37 -4.07
N ALA A 107 -7.57 6.58 -3.52
CA ALA A 107 -7.13 7.77 -4.22
C ALA A 107 -6.02 8.50 -3.44
N ILE A 108 -5.25 9.30 -4.14
CA ILE A 108 -4.16 10.12 -3.60
C ILE A 108 -4.36 11.58 -3.98
N GLU A 109 -3.69 12.48 -3.29
CA GLU A 109 -3.54 13.86 -3.77
C GLU A 109 -2.53 13.88 -4.91
N LYS A 110 -2.75 14.74 -5.90
CA LYS A 110 -1.86 14.86 -7.07
C LYS A 110 -0.42 15.14 -6.64
N ILE A 111 0.52 14.39 -7.19
CA ILE A 111 1.94 14.55 -6.90
C ILE A 111 2.64 15.18 -8.12
N ASN A 112 3.18 16.38 -7.92
CA ASN A 112 3.96 17.05 -8.95
C ASN A 112 5.30 16.36 -9.14
N PHE A 113 5.72 16.25 -10.39
CA PHE A 113 7.01 15.66 -10.75
C PHE A 113 8.15 16.63 -10.46
N GLU A 114 9.25 16.08 -9.98
CA GLU A 114 10.56 16.75 -9.89
C GLU A 114 11.60 15.93 -10.67
N GLU A 115 12.55 16.61 -11.31
CA GLU A 115 13.65 15.92 -12.01
C GLU A 115 14.51 15.13 -11.02
N LYS A 116 14.85 13.91 -11.42
CA LYS A 116 15.61 12.99 -10.56
C LYS A 116 17.10 13.09 -10.84
N ASN A 117 17.91 12.78 -9.82
CA ASN A 117 19.38 12.76 -9.94
C ASN A 117 19.84 11.69 -10.94
N LYS A 118 20.62 12.09 -11.96
CA LYS A 118 21.11 11.17 -13.00
C LYS A 118 22.38 10.41 -12.61
N ASN A 119 23.08 10.85 -11.58
CA ASN A 119 24.37 10.28 -11.18
C ASN A 119 24.24 9.08 -10.24
N LYS A 120 23.04 8.83 -9.71
CA LYS A 120 22.78 7.80 -8.70
C LYS A 120 21.36 7.27 -8.84
N ILE A 121 21.17 5.98 -8.67
CA ILE A 121 19.82 5.38 -8.56
C ILE A 121 19.45 5.25 -7.10
N SER A 122 18.35 5.89 -6.70
CA SER A 122 17.80 5.83 -5.34
C SER A 122 16.57 4.92 -5.33
N LEU A 123 16.69 3.79 -4.66
CA LEU A 123 15.57 2.88 -4.37
C LEU A 123 14.83 3.37 -3.15
N ILE A 124 13.54 3.06 -3.03
CA ILE A 124 12.76 3.31 -1.82
C ILE A 124 11.94 2.09 -1.44
N TYR A 125 11.82 1.87 -0.11
CA TYR A 125 10.87 0.98 0.53
C TYR A 125 10.12 1.78 1.60
N HIS A 126 8.80 1.96 1.45
CA HIS A 126 8.00 2.75 2.39
C HIS A 126 6.70 2.04 2.78
N THR A 127 6.85 0.79 3.17
CA THR A 127 5.77 -0.02 3.73
C THR A 127 6.20 -0.63 5.07
N THR A 128 5.29 -1.35 5.72
CA THR A 128 5.57 -2.02 7.00
C THR A 128 6.59 -3.16 6.83
N PRO A 129 7.40 -3.49 7.87
CA PRO A 129 8.55 -4.39 7.73
C PRO A 129 8.18 -5.82 7.33
N TRP A 130 6.98 -6.31 7.70
CA TRP A 130 6.54 -7.68 7.38
C TRP A 130 6.11 -7.88 5.93
N ARG A 131 6.08 -6.81 5.12
CA ARG A 131 5.67 -6.88 3.72
C ARG A 131 6.82 -7.21 2.76
N GLY A 132 8.01 -7.56 3.30
CA GLY A 132 9.14 -8.01 2.48
C GLY A 132 10.45 -7.27 2.67
N LEU A 133 10.59 -6.41 3.71
CA LEU A 133 11.82 -5.64 3.96
C LEU A 133 13.05 -6.55 4.12
N VAL A 134 12.93 -7.67 4.82
CA VAL A 134 14.03 -8.61 5.02
C VAL A 134 14.56 -9.18 3.69
N HIS A 135 13.66 -9.50 2.77
CA HIS A 135 14.01 -10.02 1.44
C HIS A 135 14.65 -8.93 0.57
N LEU A 136 14.10 -7.70 0.63
CA LEU A 136 14.69 -6.57 -0.08
C LEU A 136 16.12 -6.29 0.38
N LEU A 137 16.35 -6.25 1.70
CA LEU A 137 17.66 -5.96 2.25
C LEU A 137 18.68 -7.03 1.88
N LYS A 138 18.30 -8.32 1.92
CA LYS A 138 19.14 -9.43 1.46
C LYS A 138 19.48 -9.31 -0.04
N VAL A 139 18.50 -9.02 -0.88
CA VAL A 139 18.71 -8.79 -2.32
C VAL A 139 19.63 -7.59 -2.55
N PHE A 140 19.37 -6.46 -1.89
CA PHE A 140 20.17 -5.24 -2.04
C PHE A 140 21.65 -5.46 -1.68
N LYS A 141 21.93 -6.11 -0.56
CA LYS A 141 23.29 -6.47 -0.15
C LYS A 141 24.01 -7.35 -1.17
N ASN A 142 23.30 -8.34 -1.72
CA ASN A 142 23.87 -9.27 -2.70
C ASN A 142 24.13 -8.62 -4.08
N LEU A 143 23.36 -7.60 -4.45
CA LEU A 143 23.60 -6.86 -5.70
C LEU A 143 24.89 -6.02 -5.65
N ASN A 144 25.29 -5.55 -4.47
CA ASN A 144 26.53 -4.81 -4.20
C ASN A 144 26.85 -3.74 -5.25
N LEU A 145 25.92 -2.85 -5.55
CA LEU A 145 26.03 -1.82 -6.59
C LEU A 145 26.58 -0.52 -5.99
N GLU A 146 27.59 0.07 -6.67
CA GLU A 146 28.29 1.26 -6.15
C GLU A 146 27.44 2.54 -6.19
N ASN A 147 26.73 2.79 -7.29
CA ASN A 147 25.97 4.01 -7.50
C ASN A 147 24.46 3.83 -7.23
N VAL A 148 24.13 2.98 -6.28
CA VAL A 148 22.75 2.70 -5.88
C VAL A 148 22.63 2.83 -4.37
N GLU A 149 21.56 3.47 -3.92
CA GLU A 149 21.21 3.52 -2.51
C GLU A 149 19.80 2.98 -2.27
N LEU A 150 19.55 2.49 -1.08
CA LEU A 150 18.23 2.07 -0.62
C LEU A 150 17.77 3.00 0.52
N ASN A 151 16.63 3.64 0.32
CA ASN A 151 15.97 4.49 1.29
C ASN A 151 14.83 3.71 1.94
N VAL A 152 14.86 3.53 3.26
CA VAL A 152 13.89 2.72 4.00
C VAL A 152 13.11 3.59 4.96
N CYS A 153 11.82 3.79 4.67
CA CYS A 153 10.83 4.44 5.52
C CYS A 153 9.88 3.37 6.05
N SER A 154 10.29 2.66 7.09
CA SER A 154 9.54 1.51 7.62
C SER A 154 9.57 1.51 9.14
N SER A 155 8.39 1.36 9.74
CA SER A 155 8.23 1.32 11.20
C SER A 155 6.93 0.62 11.57
N THR A 156 6.85 0.13 12.79
CA THR A 156 5.62 -0.42 13.39
C THR A 156 4.78 0.65 14.08
N ILE A 157 5.37 1.82 14.40
CA ILE A 157 4.68 2.94 15.08
C ILE A 157 3.54 3.56 14.26
N ILE A 158 3.50 3.30 12.95
CA ILE A 158 2.41 3.74 12.07
C ILE A 158 1.01 3.30 12.56
N TYR A 159 0.94 2.21 13.31
CA TYR A 159 -0.28 1.71 13.94
C TYR A 159 -0.43 2.11 15.42
N GLY A 160 0.35 3.10 15.87
CA GLY A 160 0.29 3.65 17.22
C GLY A 160 1.29 2.99 18.18
N LYS A 161 1.54 3.71 19.30
CA LYS A 161 2.55 3.32 20.28
C LYS A 161 2.29 1.94 20.91
N LYS A 162 1.03 1.63 21.25
CA LYS A 162 0.68 0.32 21.83
C LYS A 162 1.04 -0.84 20.91
N PHE A 163 0.81 -0.69 19.60
CA PHE A 163 1.20 -1.69 18.61
C PHE A 163 2.72 -1.80 18.50
N ASP A 164 3.42 -0.67 18.49
CA ASP A 164 4.88 -0.64 18.43
C ASP A 164 5.52 -1.31 19.65
N ASP A 165 5.02 -1.07 20.85
CA ASP A 165 5.51 -1.67 22.11
C ASP A 165 5.41 -3.22 22.08
N ILE A 166 4.40 -3.77 21.40
CA ILE A 166 4.16 -5.22 21.30
C ILE A 166 4.93 -5.83 20.11
N VAL A 167 4.76 -5.24 18.93
CA VAL A 167 5.19 -5.82 17.66
C VAL A 167 6.58 -5.32 17.25
N GLY A 168 6.95 -4.08 17.61
CA GLY A 168 8.20 -3.44 17.20
C GLY A 168 9.45 -4.21 17.61
N LYS A 169 9.43 -4.87 18.77
CA LYS A 169 10.56 -5.70 19.24
C LYS A 169 10.93 -6.81 18.26
N LYS A 170 9.94 -7.39 17.57
CA LYS A 170 10.14 -8.45 16.57
C LYS A 170 10.94 -7.96 15.36
N TYR A 171 10.83 -6.67 15.03
CA TYR A 171 11.47 -6.08 13.85
C TYR A 171 12.71 -5.25 14.17
N LYS A 172 13.11 -5.18 15.45
CA LYS A 172 14.28 -4.40 15.86
C LYS A 172 15.55 -4.83 15.12
N SER A 173 15.79 -6.13 14.97
CA SER A 173 16.99 -6.64 14.29
C SER A 173 17.09 -6.19 12.83
N ILE A 174 15.98 -6.21 12.07
CA ILE A 174 15.98 -5.78 10.67
C ILE A 174 16.17 -4.26 10.57
N PHE A 175 15.62 -3.47 11.50
CA PHE A 175 15.84 -2.03 11.53
C PHE A 175 17.29 -1.68 11.88
N ASP A 176 17.89 -2.39 12.81
CA ASP A 176 19.31 -2.22 13.16
C ASP A 176 20.21 -2.67 12.00
N GLU A 177 19.85 -3.73 11.28
CA GLU A 177 20.56 -4.16 10.07
C GLU A 177 20.47 -3.08 8.97
N CYS A 178 19.30 -2.45 8.75
CA CYS A 178 19.17 -1.33 7.80
C CYS A 178 20.13 -0.18 8.16
N LYS A 179 20.23 0.20 9.44
CA LYS A 179 21.12 1.30 9.89
C LYS A 179 22.60 1.01 9.67
N ASN A 180 22.99 -0.26 9.75
CA ASN A 180 24.39 -0.72 9.66
C ASN A 180 24.79 -1.19 8.26
N THR A 181 23.88 -1.23 7.30
CA THR A 181 24.18 -1.66 5.93
C THR A 181 24.65 -0.48 5.08
N LYS A 182 25.79 -0.66 4.38
CA LYS A 182 26.33 0.35 3.45
C LYS A 182 25.30 0.72 2.37
N ASN A 183 25.21 2.00 2.05
CA ASN A 183 24.29 2.58 1.07
C ASN A 183 22.80 2.37 1.41
N VAL A 184 22.46 2.08 2.66
CA VAL A 184 21.07 2.06 3.16
C VAL A 184 20.87 3.27 4.07
N ASN A 185 19.86 4.08 3.73
CA ASN A 185 19.41 5.22 4.54
C ASN A 185 18.12 4.81 5.25
N TYR A 186 18.19 4.59 6.56
CA TYR A 186 17.02 4.22 7.37
C TYR A 186 16.41 5.45 8.05
N TYR A 187 15.15 5.77 7.71
CA TYR A 187 14.42 6.92 8.22
C TYR A 187 13.41 6.58 9.33
N GLY A 188 13.10 5.28 9.49
CA GLY A 188 12.03 4.87 10.42
C GLY A 188 10.65 5.35 9.94
N TYR A 189 9.86 5.90 10.88
CA TYR A 189 8.56 6.50 10.55
C TYR A 189 8.75 7.91 9.97
N LEU A 190 8.07 8.16 8.88
CA LEU A 190 7.89 9.50 8.32
C LEU A 190 6.39 9.77 8.12
N GLU A 191 6.00 11.01 8.37
CA GLU A 191 4.68 11.49 7.98
C GLU A 191 4.48 11.45 6.46
N ASN A 192 3.26 11.21 5.99
CA ASN A 192 2.97 11.05 4.57
C ASN A 192 3.51 12.18 3.70
N LYS A 193 3.37 13.45 4.13
CA LYS A 193 3.93 14.60 3.40
C LYS A 193 5.44 14.47 3.16
N LYS A 194 6.20 14.06 4.17
CA LYS A 194 7.66 13.86 4.05
C LYS A 194 7.99 12.67 3.14
N ILE A 195 7.16 11.61 3.16
CA ILE A 195 7.28 10.50 2.23
C ILE A 195 7.07 10.97 0.79
N ILE A 196 6.04 11.76 0.52
CA ILE A 196 5.78 12.32 -0.81
C ILE A 196 6.95 13.18 -1.31
N ASP A 197 7.50 14.06 -0.45
CA ASP A 197 8.67 14.89 -0.81
C ASP A 197 9.92 14.04 -1.08
N LEU A 198 10.06 12.92 -0.39
CA LEU A 198 11.13 11.95 -0.65
C LEU A 198 10.91 11.20 -1.97
N LEU A 199 9.69 10.71 -2.23
CA LEU A 199 9.32 9.96 -3.44
C LEU A 199 9.64 10.72 -4.72
N LYS A 200 9.47 12.04 -4.75
CA LYS A 200 9.82 12.88 -5.92
C LYS A 200 11.28 12.74 -6.33
N LYS A 201 12.17 12.38 -5.40
CA LYS A 201 13.61 12.19 -5.62
C LYS A 201 14.01 10.73 -5.88
N MET A 202 13.11 9.78 -5.61
CA MET A 202 13.38 8.34 -5.73
C MET A 202 13.13 7.84 -7.14
N HIS A 203 13.88 6.82 -7.54
CA HIS A 203 13.82 6.24 -8.88
C HIS A 203 12.93 5.00 -8.94
N ILE A 204 13.11 4.09 -7.99
CA ILE A 204 12.44 2.79 -7.99
C ILE A 204 11.83 2.51 -6.62
N PHE A 205 10.53 2.22 -6.60
CA PHE A 205 9.87 1.61 -5.45
C PHE A 205 10.14 0.10 -5.50
N ALA A 206 11.04 -0.35 -4.63
CA ALA A 206 11.46 -1.74 -4.55
C ALA A 206 10.65 -2.48 -3.49
N HIS A 207 9.67 -3.29 -3.92
CA HIS A 207 8.69 -3.91 -3.03
C HIS A 207 8.51 -5.42 -3.30
N PRO A 208 9.44 -6.27 -2.85
CA PRO A 208 9.28 -7.74 -2.95
C PRO A 208 8.20 -8.22 -1.98
N SER A 209 6.94 -7.84 -2.23
CA SER A 209 5.86 -8.12 -1.31
C SER A 209 5.66 -9.61 -1.07
N ILE A 210 5.60 -9.98 0.22
CA ILE A 210 5.20 -11.31 0.69
C ILE A 210 3.84 -11.26 1.41
N TRP A 211 3.18 -10.12 1.32
CA TRP A 211 1.86 -9.87 1.88
C TRP A 211 0.85 -9.65 0.75
N PRO A 212 -0.34 -10.27 0.79
CA PRO A 212 -1.37 -10.05 -0.23
C PRO A 212 -1.96 -8.63 -0.07
N GLU A 213 -1.43 -7.69 -0.82
CA GLU A 213 -1.91 -6.31 -0.82
C GLU A 213 -3.33 -6.24 -1.36
N THR A 214 -4.19 -5.46 -0.71
CA THR A 214 -5.57 -5.23 -1.17
C THR A 214 -5.70 -4.07 -2.15
N SER A 215 -4.71 -3.16 -2.18
CA SER A 215 -4.61 -2.05 -3.15
C SER A 215 -3.19 -1.48 -3.24
N CYS A 216 -2.47 -1.28 -2.14
CA CYS A 216 -1.11 -0.71 -2.03
C CYS A 216 -1.01 0.78 -2.40
N ILE A 217 -1.47 1.67 -1.51
CA ILE A 217 -1.35 3.13 -1.66
C ILE A 217 0.11 3.56 -1.88
N SER A 218 1.07 2.90 -1.20
CA SER A 218 2.50 3.17 -1.39
C SER A 218 2.96 3.00 -2.85
N ALA A 219 2.42 2.02 -3.57
CA ALA A 219 2.71 1.85 -4.99
C ALA A 219 2.06 2.96 -5.84
N ILE A 220 0.82 3.34 -5.53
CA ILE A 220 0.10 4.41 -6.23
C ILE A 220 0.86 5.74 -6.07
N GLU A 221 1.24 6.11 -4.84
CA GLU A 221 2.02 7.33 -4.55
C GLU A 221 3.38 7.31 -5.26
N SER A 222 4.07 6.16 -5.25
CA SER A 222 5.36 6.00 -5.93
C SER A 222 5.24 6.18 -7.44
N MET A 223 4.22 5.58 -8.06
CA MET A 223 3.96 5.73 -9.50
C MET A 223 3.60 7.17 -9.86
N ALA A 224 2.78 7.82 -9.05
CA ALA A 224 2.41 9.23 -9.25
C ALA A 224 3.62 10.17 -9.15
N ALA A 225 4.58 9.87 -8.28
CA ALA A 225 5.85 10.59 -8.15
C ALA A 225 6.88 10.25 -9.25
N GLY A 226 6.55 9.32 -10.16
CA GLY A 226 7.43 8.87 -11.24
C GLY A 226 8.50 7.86 -10.83
N CYS A 227 8.25 7.09 -9.78
CA CYS A 227 9.08 5.92 -9.49
C CYS A 227 8.62 4.73 -10.34
N GLU A 228 9.57 3.96 -10.89
CA GLU A 228 9.27 2.64 -11.39
C GLU A 228 8.90 1.72 -10.22
N VAL A 229 7.88 0.87 -10.38
CA VAL A 229 7.52 -0.12 -9.38
C VAL A 229 8.10 -1.47 -9.77
N VAL A 230 8.95 -2.03 -8.91
CA VAL A 230 9.44 -3.41 -9.02
C VAL A 230 8.87 -4.20 -7.85
N SER A 231 7.96 -5.14 -8.13
CA SER A 231 7.22 -5.83 -7.09
C SER A 231 6.93 -7.29 -7.43
N THR A 232 6.35 -8.02 -6.48
CA THR A 232 5.69 -9.29 -6.76
C THR A 232 4.27 -9.03 -7.28
N ASN A 233 3.68 -10.03 -7.94
CA ASN A 233 2.29 -9.98 -8.39
C ASN A 233 1.30 -10.46 -7.32
N LEU A 234 1.66 -10.39 -6.03
CA LEU A 234 0.86 -10.91 -4.93
C LEU A 234 -0.27 -9.93 -4.56
N GLY A 235 -1.48 -10.47 -4.44
CA GLY A 235 -2.65 -9.65 -4.11
C GLY A 235 -3.08 -8.75 -5.28
N ALA A 236 -3.55 -7.56 -4.95
CA ALA A 236 -3.98 -6.56 -5.93
C ALA A 236 -2.82 -5.76 -6.57
N LEU A 237 -1.55 -6.10 -6.29
CA LEU A 237 -0.41 -5.35 -6.84
C LEU A 237 -0.39 -5.33 -8.36
N TYR A 238 -0.75 -6.47 -9.00
CA TYR A 238 -0.86 -6.51 -10.46
C TYR A 238 -1.96 -5.57 -10.95
N GLU A 239 -3.17 -5.62 -10.36
CA GLU A 239 -4.28 -4.71 -10.69
C GLU A 239 -3.91 -3.24 -10.50
N THR A 240 -3.24 -2.92 -9.38
CA THR A 240 -2.91 -1.55 -9.00
C THR A 240 -1.82 -0.93 -9.89
N CYS A 241 -0.81 -1.73 -10.28
CA CYS A 241 0.38 -1.20 -10.94
C CYS A 241 0.45 -1.49 -12.45
N SER A 242 -0.47 -2.31 -13.01
CA SER A 242 -0.51 -2.54 -14.46
C SER A 242 -1.00 -1.30 -15.23
N PRO A 243 -0.50 -1.08 -16.45
CA PRO A 243 0.49 -1.89 -17.17
C PRO A 243 1.95 -1.47 -16.91
N PHE A 244 2.22 -0.63 -15.92
CA PHE A 244 3.50 0.07 -15.76
C PHE A 244 4.53 -0.67 -14.90
N GLY A 245 4.06 -1.49 -13.94
CA GLY A 245 4.94 -2.17 -12.97
C GLY A 245 5.76 -3.30 -13.59
N THR A 246 6.96 -3.52 -13.03
CA THR A 246 7.79 -4.70 -13.28
C THR A 246 7.49 -5.76 -12.23
N PHE A 247 7.00 -6.93 -12.65
CA PHE A 247 6.51 -7.95 -11.73
C PHE A 247 7.35 -9.23 -11.74
N VAL A 248 7.49 -9.78 -10.53
CA VAL A 248 8.01 -11.12 -10.30
C VAL A 248 6.90 -11.99 -9.73
N ASN A 249 6.73 -13.19 -10.27
CA ASN A 249 5.77 -14.13 -9.71
C ASN A 249 6.12 -14.45 -8.26
N PHE A 250 5.15 -14.29 -7.37
CA PHE A 250 5.30 -14.67 -5.98
C PHE A 250 5.61 -16.14 -5.84
N ASP A 251 6.53 -16.47 -4.94
CA ASP A 251 6.93 -17.83 -4.62
C ASP A 251 7.06 -17.98 -3.09
N ARG A 252 6.49 -19.04 -2.54
CA ARG A 252 6.62 -19.35 -1.11
C ARG A 252 8.03 -19.84 -0.75
N ASN A 253 8.80 -20.31 -1.74
CA ASN A 253 10.23 -20.51 -1.61
C ASN A 253 10.92 -19.13 -1.76
N PHE A 254 11.30 -18.55 -0.65
CA PHE A 254 11.86 -17.20 -0.63
C PHE A 254 13.25 -17.11 -1.29
N ASP A 255 14.04 -18.17 -1.33
CA ASP A 255 15.32 -18.14 -2.06
C ASP A 255 15.07 -18.02 -3.58
N ASN A 256 14.07 -18.71 -4.10
CA ASN A 256 13.65 -18.56 -5.50
C ASN A 256 13.07 -17.16 -5.77
N LEU A 257 12.26 -16.65 -4.85
CA LEU A 257 11.69 -15.29 -4.94
C LEU A 257 12.79 -14.25 -4.98
N GLU A 258 13.72 -14.27 -4.03
CA GLU A 258 14.86 -13.35 -3.94
C GLU A 258 15.74 -13.39 -5.19
N LYS A 259 16.03 -14.60 -5.71
CA LYS A 259 16.81 -14.77 -6.94
C LYS A 259 16.12 -14.14 -8.17
N ARG A 260 14.82 -14.32 -8.33
CA ARG A 260 14.04 -13.72 -9.43
C ARG A 260 13.91 -12.21 -9.24
N TYR A 261 13.61 -11.78 -8.02
CA TYR A 261 13.48 -10.37 -7.68
C TYR A 261 14.80 -9.60 -7.89
N SER A 262 15.93 -10.19 -7.51
CA SER A 262 17.26 -9.62 -7.74
C SER A 262 17.51 -9.35 -9.23
N LYS A 263 17.14 -10.29 -10.11
CA LYS A 263 17.28 -10.12 -11.56
C LYS A 263 16.38 -8.98 -12.09
N ALA A 264 15.13 -8.93 -11.68
CA ALA A 264 14.19 -7.89 -12.07
C ALA A 264 14.65 -6.51 -11.59
N LEU A 265 15.06 -6.41 -10.33
CA LEU A 265 15.56 -5.16 -9.75
C LEU A 265 16.84 -4.68 -10.44
N ALA A 266 17.80 -5.58 -10.70
CA ALA A 266 19.03 -5.26 -11.44
C ALA A 266 18.74 -4.78 -12.86
N TYR A 267 17.77 -5.42 -13.56
CA TYR A 267 17.34 -4.99 -14.89
C TYR A 267 16.74 -3.57 -14.86
N SER A 268 15.82 -3.30 -13.93
CA SER A 268 15.20 -1.97 -13.77
C SER A 268 16.24 -0.89 -13.43
N ILE A 269 17.20 -1.19 -12.54
CA ILE A 269 18.29 -0.26 -12.22
C ILE A 269 19.12 0.06 -13.45
N LYS A 270 19.54 -0.97 -14.20
CA LYS A 270 20.36 -0.80 -15.40
C LYS A 270 19.68 0.01 -16.50
N ASN A 271 18.37 -0.19 -16.68
CA ASN A 271 17.60 0.39 -17.77
C ASN A 271 16.77 1.61 -17.35
N PHE A 272 16.93 2.10 -16.12
CA PHE A 272 16.08 3.17 -15.58
C PHE A 272 16.05 4.40 -16.51
N TRP A 273 17.20 4.79 -17.05
CA TRP A 273 17.37 5.97 -17.90
C TRP A 273 17.21 5.70 -19.40
N SER A 274 16.78 4.50 -19.81
CA SER A 274 16.47 4.26 -21.22
C SER A 274 15.29 5.10 -21.67
N ASP A 275 15.29 5.55 -22.94
CA ASP A 275 14.19 6.35 -23.50
C ASP A 275 12.84 5.65 -23.39
N GLU A 276 12.81 4.34 -23.62
CA GLU A 276 11.61 3.52 -23.48
C GLU A 276 11.05 3.61 -22.05
N ASN A 277 11.90 3.41 -21.02
CA ASN A 277 11.46 3.47 -19.64
C ASN A 277 11.05 4.88 -19.23
N GLN A 278 11.77 5.93 -19.67
CA GLN A 278 11.40 7.32 -19.37
C GLN A 278 10.05 7.70 -20.00
N ASN A 279 9.76 7.26 -21.22
CA ASN A 279 8.45 7.44 -21.86
C ASN A 279 7.35 6.69 -21.11
N LYS A 280 7.60 5.45 -20.70
CA LYS A 280 6.69 4.65 -19.84
C LYS A 280 6.41 5.38 -18.52
N LEU A 281 7.43 5.88 -17.84
CA LEU A 281 7.27 6.57 -16.54
C LEU A 281 6.53 7.91 -16.68
N LYS A 282 6.69 8.62 -17.81
CA LYS A 282 5.92 9.82 -18.10
C LYS A 282 4.43 9.49 -18.22
N LEU A 283 4.08 8.52 -19.06
CA LEU A 283 2.71 8.06 -19.21
C LEU A 283 2.11 7.53 -17.89
N GLN A 284 2.90 6.76 -17.13
CA GLN A 284 2.52 6.27 -15.80
C GLN A 284 2.10 7.43 -14.88
N ARG A 285 2.92 8.47 -14.74
CA ARG A 285 2.60 9.62 -13.87
C ARG A 285 1.31 10.32 -14.28
N GLU A 286 1.13 10.56 -15.56
CA GLU A 286 -0.06 11.21 -16.10
C GLU A 286 -1.31 10.36 -15.82
N THR A 287 -1.25 9.06 -16.10
CA THR A 287 -2.34 8.12 -15.89
C THR A 287 -2.68 8.01 -14.40
N ILE A 288 -1.69 7.77 -13.54
CA ILE A 288 -1.96 7.57 -12.11
C ILE A 288 -2.50 8.85 -11.44
N ASN A 289 -1.91 10.01 -11.75
CA ASN A 289 -2.40 11.29 -11.21
C ASN A 289 -3.80 11.68 -11.72
N SER A 290 -4.29 11.08 -12.80
CA SER A 290 -5.65 11.30 -13.29
C SER A 290 -6.66 10.27 -12.81
N THR A 291 -6.26 8.98 -12.70
CA THR A 291 -7.17 7.88 -12.38
C THR A 291 -7.31 7.59 -10.89
N TYR A 292 -6.31 7.96 -10.08
CA TYR A 292 -6.27 7.74 -8.64
C TYR A 292 -6.33 9.07 -7.84
N SER A 293 -6.90 10.12 -8.40
CA SER A 293 -7.02 11.41 -7.72
C SER A 293 -8.35 11.56 -6.97
N TRP A 294 -8.27 12.26 -5.85
CA TRP A 294 -9.44 12.77 -5.14
C TRP A 294 -10.15 13.88 -5.91
#